data_12c5cc675add055d7a9abb5e025e6721
#
_entry.id   12c5cc675add055d7a9abb5e025e6721
#
_cell.length_a   1.000
_cell.length_b   1.000
_cell.length_c   1.000
_cell.angle_alpha   90.00
_cell.angle_beta   90.00
_cell.angle_gamma   90.00
#
_symmetry.space_group_name_H-M   'P 1'
#
loop_
_entity.id
_entity.type
_entity.pdbx_description
1 polymer ?
#
loop_
_entity_poly.entity_id
_entity_poly.type
_entity_poly.pdbx_seq_one_letter_code
_entity_poly.pdbx_strand_id
1 'polypeptide(L)'
;MRYRKPSLLHYRFAQLVCWIFSKLIFRRKVLRNEIRGVQGPYVVIANHQAAYDFVNLITLTKRPMSFVISNSFYNSLPITGYLNKMGVIPKQQFQTTVSDMKDMKAVIDAGQPLVIYPAGLMCEDGLSTTIPTATYKFLKWLNVDVYVAKTRGTYFAMPKWGKGFRPGRTYLDVYKLMSAEELAQMSIDEVQEKTDAALAYDAYRE
;
A
#
# COMPACT_ATOMS: atom_id res chain seq x y z
N MET A 1 5.32 -17.62 -7.15
CA MET A 1 5.29 -16.86 -8.43
C MET A 1 6.57 -16.03 -8.45
N ARG A 2 7.30 -15.92 -9.53
CA ARG A 2 8.49 -15.06 -9.55
C ARG A 2 8.06 -13.62 -9.82
N TYR A 3 8.57 -12.65 -9.05
CA TYR A 3 8.43 -11.23 -9.32
C TYR A 3 8.68 -10.92 -10.81
N ARG A 4 7.80 -10.13 -11.40
CA ARG A 4 7.94 -9.61 -12.76
C ARG A 4 8.02 -8.09 -12.72
N LYS A 5 9.03 -7.53 -13.37
CA LYS A 5 9.17 -6.08 -13.49
C LYS A 5 7.93 -5.49 -14.17
N PRO A 6 7.33 -4.43 -13.61
CA PRO A 6 6.18 -3.77 -14.21
C PRO A 6 6.44 -3.28 -15.63
N SER A 7 5.48 -3.52 -16.53
CA SER A 7 5.48 -2.91 -17.87
C SER A 7 5.12 -1.43 -17.76
N LEU A 8 6.01 -0.55 -18.16
CA LEU A 8 5.79 0.90 -18.08
C LEU A 8 4.53 1.35 -18.82
N LEU A 9 4.26 0.79 -20.01
CA LEU A 9 3.07 1.15 -20.78
C LEU A 9 1.78 0.84 -20.02
N HIS A 10 1.65 -0.39 -19.49
CA HIS A 10 0.46 -0.81 -18.74
C HIS A 10 0.33 -0.04 -17.44
N TYR A 11 1.45 0.22 -16.77
CA TYR A 11 1.46 0.98 -15.53
C TYR A 11 1.03 2.45 -15.75
N ARG A 12 1.51 3.10 -16.82
CA ARG A 12 1.11 4.47 -17.16
C ARG A 12 -0.36 4.57 -17.53
N PHE A 13 -0.88 3.58 -18.25
CA PHE A 13 -2.30 3.52 -18.53
C PHE A 13 -3.13 3.41 -17.23
N ALA A 14 -2.74 2.51 -16.31
CA ALA A 14 -3.38 2.43 -15.01
C ALA A 14 -3.27 3.73 -14.21
N GLN A 15 -2.11 4.39 -14.22
CA GLN A 15 -1.94 5.68 -13.56
C GLN A 15 -2.89 6.74 -14.09
N LEU A 16 -3.08 6.80 -15.43
CA LEU A 16 -4.01 7.74 -16.06
C LEU A 16 -5.45 7.47 -15.60
N VAL A 17 -5.90 6.23 -15.67
CA VAL A 17 -7.25 5.82 -15.23
C VAL A 17 -7.43 6.14 -13.74
N CYS A 18 -6.50 5.72 -12.90
CA CYS A 18 -6.55 5.99 -11.46
C CYS A 18 -6.49 7.48 -11.13
N TRP A 19 -5.75 8.27 -11.90
CA TRP A 19 -5.71 9.72 -11.73
C TRP A 19 -7.08 10.35 -11.99
N ILE A 20 -7.77 9.96 -13.07
CA ILE A 20 -9.13 10.41 -13.38
C ILE A 20 -10.07 10.07 -12.21
N PHE A 21 -10.06 8.80 -11.77
CA PHE A 21 -10.89 8.34 -10.65
C PHE A 21 -10.59 9.12 -9.35
N SER A 22 -9.31 9.30 -9.02
CA SER A 22 -8.91 10.01 -7.79
C SER A 22 -9.30 11.48 -7.81
N LYS A 23 -9.39 12.12 -8.97
CA LYS A 23 -9.81 13.52 -9.12
C LYS A 23 -11.33 13.67 -9.13
N LEU A 24 -12.03 12.84 -9.88
CA LEU A 24 -13.48 12.99 -10.10
C LEU A 24 -14.30 12.41 -8.95
N ILE A 25 -13.95 11.21 -8.47
CA ILE A 25 -14.73 10.50 -7.45
C ILE A 25 -14.23 10.83 -6.06
N PHE A 26 -12.94 10.68 -5.83
CA PHE A 26 -12.36 10.85 -4.50
C PHE A 26 -11.94 12.29 -4.19
N ARG A 27 -12.00 13.22 -5.16
CA ARG A 27 -11.57 14.61 -5.00
C ARG A 27 -10.29 14.73 -4.16
N ARG A 28 -9.32 13.84 -4.47
CA ARG A 28 -8.11 13.64 -3.67
C ARG A 28 -7.29 14.90 -3.53
N LYS A 29 -6.92 15.24 -2.30
CA LYS A 29 -5.93 16.23 -1.94
C LYS A 29 -4.69 15.54 -1.35
N VAL A 30 -3.53 15.73 -1.96
CA VAL A 30 -2.25 15.29 -1.42
C VAL A 30 -1.72 16.39 -0.51
N LEU A 31 -1.53 16.07 0.76
CA LEU A 31 -1.02 17.01 1.78
C LEU A 31 0.50 17.06 1.76
N ARG A 32 1.13 15.88 1.69
CA ARG A 32 2.57 15.69 1.63
C ARG A 32 2.87 14.49 0.74
N ASN A 33 3.99 14.52 0.02
CA ASN A 33 4.42 13.41 -0.83
C ASN A 33 5.95 13.33 -0.88
N GLU A 34 6.54 12.68 0.09
CA GLU A 34 7.99 12.53 0.22
C GLU A 34 8.58 11.40 -0.64
N ILE A 35 7.74 10.55 -1.25
CA ILE A 35 8.22 9.52 -2.20
C ILE A 35 8.41 10.06 -3.63
N ARG A 36 8.02 11.31 -3.88
CA ARG A 36 8.15 11.91 -5.19
C ARG A 36 9.63 12.14 -5.53
N GLY A 37 10.11 11.42 -6.53
CA GLY A 37 11.51 11.53 -7.00
C GLY A 37 12.50 10.65 -6.25
N VAL A 38 12.07 9.92 -5.21
CA VAL A 38 12.94 8.97 -4.50
C VAL A 38 13.43 7.89 -5.46
N GLN A 39 14.74 7.65 -5.45
CA GLN A 39 15.41 6.58 -6.20
C GLN A 39 15.70 5.38 -5.26
N GLY A 40 15.98 4.22 -5.85
CA GLY A 40 16.24 3.01 -5.08
C GLY A 40 14.96 2.32 -4.55
N PRO A 41 15.11 1.20 -3.83
CA PRO A 41 14.01 0.48 -3.24
C PRO A 41 13.55 1.15 -1.95
N TYR A 42 12.26 1.06 -1.67
CA TYR A 42 11.63 1.45 -0.40
C TYR A 42 10.31 0.72 -0.21
N VAL A 43 9.81 0.67 1.00
CA VAL A 43 8.49 0.15 1.31
C VAL A 43 7.55 1.31 1.65
N VAL A 44 6.34 1.27 1.10
CA VAL A 44 5.24 2.13 1.54
C VAL A 44 4.26 1.26 2.31
N ILE A 45 4.05 1.58 3.58
CA ILE A 45 3.01 1.02 4.40
C ILE A 45 1.81 1.96 4.40
N ALA A 46 0.60 1.42 4.24
CA ALA A 46 -0.61 2.23 4.15
C ALA A 46 -1.74 1.66 5.04
N ASN A 47 -2.57 2.54 5.59
CA ASN A 47 -3.84 2.13 6.19
C ASN A 47 -4.82 1.70 5.07
N HIS A 48 -5.74 0.78 5.39
CA HIS A 48 -6.64 0.18 4.39
C HIS A 48 -8.09 0.42 4.77
N GLN A 49 -8.67 1.48 4.23
CA GLN A 49 -10.05 1.91 4.49
C GLN A 49 -11.04 1.40 3.44
N ALA A 50 -10.59 1.23 2.20
CA ALA A 50 -11.43 0.81 1.08
C ALA A 50 -10.65 -0.02 0.05
N ALA A 51 -11.35 -0.87 -0.71
CA ALA A 51 -10.73 -1.72 -1.74
C ALA A 51 -9.95 -0.94 -2.80
N TYR A 52 -10.28 0.32 -3.01
CA TYR A 52 -9.66 1.19 -4.03
C TYR A 52 -8.65 2.20 -3.47
N ASP A 53 -8.12 1.99 -2.26
CA ASP A 53 -7.08 2.86 -1.70
C ASP A 53 -5.85 2.97 -2.61
N PHE A 54 -5.51 1.89 -3.32
CA PHE A 54 -4.42 1.88 -4.29
C PHE A 54 -4.57 2.93 -5.41
N VAL A 55 -5.81 3.32 -5.76
CA VAL A 55 -6.09 4.36 -6.77
C VAL A 55 -5.46 5.69 -6.38
N ASN A 56 -5.45 5.97 -5.08
CA ASN A 56 -4.84 7.18 -4.55
C ASN A 56 -3.31 7.09 -4.53
N LEU A 57 -2.75 5.91 -4.30
CA LEU A 57 -1.31 5.70 -4.14
C LEU A 57 -0.56 5.59 -5.48
N ILE A 58 -1.13 4.87 -6.45
CA ILE A 58 -0.46 4.53 -7.71
C ILE A 58 0.02 5.76 -8.51
N THR A 59 -0.61 6.91 -8.28
CA THR A 59 -0.33 8.16 -9.01
C THR A 59 0.65 9.10 -8.31
N LEU A 60 1.19 8.72 -7.14
CA LEU A 60 2.07 9.57 -6.34
C LEU A 60 3.47 9.75 -6.92
N THR A 61 3.96 8.75 -7.62
CA THR A 61 5.29 8.75 -8.22
C THR A 61 5.24 8.34 -9.68
N LYS A 62 6.24 8.79 -10.46
CA LYS A 62 6.43 8.33 -11.84
C LYS A 62 6.99 6.91 -11.89
N ARG A 63 7.64 6.43 -10.85
CA ARG A 63 8.16 5.05 -10.80
C ARG A 63 7.03 4.06 -10.56
N PRO A 64 7.01 2.92 -11.26
CA PRO A 64 6.12 1.83 -10.90
C PRO A 64 6.38 1.35 -9.47
N MET A 65 5.30 1.09 -8.74
CA MET A 65 5.32 0.47 -7.42
C MET A 65 4.62 -0.88 -7.52
N SER A 66 5.13 -1.91 -6.85
CA SER A 66 4.49 -3.21 -6.78
C SER A 66 3.54 -3.25 -5.58
N PHE A 67 2.27 -3.55 -5.84
CA PHE A 67 1.24 -3.67 -4.82
C PHE A 67 1.02 -5.12 -4.42
N VAL A 68 0.93 -5.37 -3.12
CA VAL A 68 0.53 -6.68 -2.59
C VAL A 68 -0.98 -6.72 -2.44
N ILE A 69 -1.62 -7.73 -3.02
CA ILE A 69 -3.08 -7.92 -2.93
C ILE A 69 -3.42 -9.34 -2.48
N SER A 70 -4.64 -9.54 -1.97
CA SER A 70 -5.07 -10.89 -1.61
C SER A 70 -5.22 -11.78 -2.85
N ASN A 71 -4.83 -13.04 -2.74
CA ASN A 71 -4.94 -14.02 -3.82
C ASN A 71 -6.41 -14.25 -4.24
N SER A 72 -7.33 -14.21 -3.27
CA SER A 72 -8.76 -14.31 -3.55
C SER A 72 -9.25 -13.17 -4.44
N PHE A 73 -8.86 -11.93 -4.11
CA PHE A 73 -9.21 -10.76 -4.91
C PHE A 73 -8.54 -10.79 -6.29
N TYR A 74 -7.27 -11.16 -6.34
CA TYR A 74 -6.53 -11.30 -7.59
C TYR A 74 -7.22 -12.26 -8.56
N ASN A 75 -7.64 -13.46 -8.07
CA ASN A 75 -8.27 -14.48 -8.90
C ASN A 75 -9.73 -14.17 -9.27
N SER A 76 -10.41 -13.32 -8.50
CA SER A 76 -11.79 -12.90 -8.80
C SER A 76 -11.89 -11.88 -9.94
N LEU A 77 -10.77 -11.28 -10.33
CA LEU A 77 -10.76 -10.24 -11.35
C LEU A 77 -10.49 -10.82 -12.76
N PRO A 78 -11.27 -10.44 -13.77
CA PRO A 78 -11.06 -10.91 -15.15
C PRO A 78 -9.81 -10.30 -15.81
N ILE A 79 -9.00 -9.57 -15.05
CA ILE A 79 -7.84 -8.80 -15.53
C ILE A 79 -6.50 -9.28 -14.94
N THR A 80 -6.42 -10.54 -14.49
CA THR A 80 -5.20 -11.11 -13.88
C THR A 80 -3.96 -10.95 -14.77
N GLY A 81 -4.11 -11.15 -16.07
CA GLY A 81 -3.04 -10.93 -17.05
C GLY A 81 -2.52 -9.49 -17.07
N TYR A 82 -3.42 -8.50 -16.89
CA TYR A 82 -3.06 -7.10 -16.79
C TYR A 82 -2.37 -6.80 -15.44
N LEU A 83 -2.89 -7.33 -14.33
CA LEU A 83 -2.29 -7.19 -13.01
C LEU A 83 -0.85 -7.75 -12.96
N ASN A 84 -0.61 -8.86 -13.65
CA ASN A 84 0.75 -9.41 -13.82
C ASN A 84 1.69 -8.42 -14.51
N LYS A 85 1.21 -7.74 -15.58
CA LYS A 85 1.99 -6.72 -16.27
C LYS A 85 2.21 -5.46 -15.43
N MET A 86 1.36 -5.22 -14.44
CA MET A 86 1.49 -4.15 -13.45
C MET A 86 2.52 -4.48 -12.35
N GLY A 87 3.01 -5.72 -12.26
CA GLY A 87 3.90 -6.16 -11.19
C GLY A 87 3.20 -6.30 -9.85
N VAL A 88 1.89 -6.59 -9.86
CA VAL A 88 1.12 -6.88 -8.65
C VAL A 88 1.52 -8.25 -8.09
N ILE A 89 1.61 -8.35 -6.76
CA ILE A 89 2.00 -9.58 -6.05
C ILE A 89 0.77 -10.14 -5.34
N PRO A 90 0.23 -11.27 -5.80
CA PRO A 90 -0.82 -11.97 -5.07
C PRO A 90 -0.24 -12.66 -3.84
N LYS A 91 -0.89 -12.49 -2.68
CA LYS A 91 -0.50 -13.06 -1.39
C LYS A 91 -1.69 -13.80 -0.76
N GLN A 92 -1.44 -14.94 -0.12
CA GLN A 92 -2.46 -15.62 0.66
C GLN A 92 -2.94 -14.72 1.80
N GLN A 93 -4.25 -14.51 1.90
CA GLN A 93 -4.83 -13.73 2.99
C GLN A 93 -4.67 -14.51 4.31
N PHE A 94 -4.39 -13.81 5.40
CA PHE A 94 -4.17 -14.34 6.76
C PHE A 94 -2.95 -15.24 6.95
N GLN A 95 -2.34 -15.73 5.90
CA GLN A 95 -1.13 -16.56 5.97
C GLN A 95 -0.07 -15.99 5.03
N THR A 96 1.03 -15.51 5.61
CA THR A 96 2.19 -15.10 4.81
C THR A 96 3.13 -16.29 4.70
N THR A 97 3.23 -16.85 3.52
CA THR A 97 4.16 -17.96 3.25
C THR A 97 5.58 -17.44 3.04
N VAL A 98 6.58 -18.31 3.19
CA VAL A 98 7.97 -18.00 2.84
C VAL A 98 8.10 -17.60 1.36
N SER A 99 7.27 -18.20 0.48
CA SER A 99 7.24 -17.82 -0.94
C SER A 99 6.76 -16.39 -1.13
N ASP A 100 5.69 -15.97 -0.42
CA ASP A 100 5.18 -14.60 -0.50
C ASP A 100 6.25 -13.58 -0.03
N MET A 101 6.96 -13.90 1.05
CA MET A 101 8.05 -13.07 1.55
C MET A 101 9.19 -12.95 0.53
N LYS A 102 9.56 -14.05 -0.12
CA LYS A 102 10.59 -14.07 -1.18
C LYS A 102 10.16 -13.26 -2.40
N ASP A 103 8.89 -13.35 -2.82
CA ASP A 103 8.37 -12.59 -3.96
C ASP A 103 8.38 -11.08 -3.64
N MET A 104 7.98 -10.67 -2.43
CA MET A 104 8.07 -9.28 -1.98
C MET A 104 9.53 -8.79 -1.88
N LYS A 105 10.43 -9.61 -1.34
CA LYS A 105 11.87 -9.29 -1.26
C LYS A 105 12.47 -9.09 -2.65
N ALA A 106 12.09 -9.93 -3.63
CA ALA A 106 12.59 -9.83 -4.99
C ALA A 106 12.22 -8.48 -5.67
N VAL A 107 11.12 -7.82 -5.27
CA VAL A 107 10.81 -6.45 -5.69
C VAL A 107 11.86 -5.48 -5.19
N ILE A 108 12.17 -5.56 -3.90
CA ILE A 108 13.17 -4.71 -3.25
C ILE A 108 14.56 -4.93 -3.87
N ASP A 109 14.95 -6.19 -4.06
CA ASP A 109 16.24 -6.56 -4.66
C ASP A 109 16.36 -6.11 -6.13
N ALA A 110 15.22 -6.00 -6.83
CA ALA A 110 15.16 -5.42 -8.16
C ALA A 110 15.18 -3.87 -8.17
N GLY A 111 15.38 -3.25 -7.01
CA GLY A 111 15.43 -1.79 -6.86
C GLY A 111 14.07 -1.12 -6.98
N GLN A 112 12.96 -1.85 -6.85
CA GLN A 112 11.60 -1.31 -7.03
C GLN A 112 10.90 -1.04 -5.70
N PRO A 113 10.01 -0.04 -5.64
CA PRO A 113 9.19 0.22 -4.47
C PRO A 113 8.11 -0.85 -4.27
N LEU A 114 7.87 -1.22 -3.02
CA LEU A 114 6.84 -2.15 -2.59
C LEU A 114 5.76 -1.41 -1.78
N VAL A 115 4.49 -1.66 -2.07
CA VAL A 115 3.36 -1.12 -1.30
C VAL A 115 2.64 -2.27 -0.61
N ILE A 116 2.50 -2.17 0.71
CA ILE A 116 1.79 -3.14 1.53
C ILE A 116 0.74 -2.45 2.41
N TYR A 117 -0.34 -3.18 2.67
CA TYR A 117 -1.33 -2.84 3.69
C TYR A 117 -1.07 -3.77 4.89
N PRO A 118 -0.38 -3.29 5.94
CA PRO A 118 0.24 -4.16 6.96
C PRO A 118 -0.78 -5.00 7.74
N ALA A 119 -1.98 -4.47 7.98
CA ALA A 119 -3.05 -5.19 8.65
C ALA A 119 -3.58 -6.39 7.83
N GLY A 120 -3.38 -6.40 6.50
CA GLY A 120 -3.85 -7.44 5.61
C GLY A 120 -5.37 -7.51 5.43
N LEU A 121 -6.09 -6.59 6.06
CA LEU A 121 -7.55 -6.46 6.05
C LEU A 121 -7.96 -5.02 5.81
N MET A 122 -9.08 -4.84 5.12
CA MET A 122 -9.77 -3.57 5.11
C MET A 122 -10.47 -3.33 6.44
N CYS A 123 -10.48 -2.09 6.87
CA CYS A 123 -11.26 -1.63 8.00
C CYS A 123 -12.76 -1.89 7.78
N GLU A 124 -13.44 -2.41 8.80
CA GLU A 124 -14.89 -2.66 8.76
C GLU A 124 -15.70 -1.58 9.50
N ASP A 125 -15.17 -1.07 10.58
CA ASP A 125 -15.83 -0.17 11.53
C ASP A 125 -15.33 1.28 11.49
N GLY A 126 -14.38 1.60 10.63
CA GLY A 126 -13.80 2.94 10.54
C GLY A 126 -12.61 3.17 11.48
N LEU A 127 -12.19 2.14 12.23
CA LEU A 127 -11.07 2.22 13.17
C LEU A 127 -9.82 1.51 12.65
N SER A 128 -8.68 1.77 13.29
CA SER A 128 -7.42 1.08 12.97
C SER A 128 -7.53 -0.42 13.17
N THR A 129 -6.97 -1.17 12.25
CA THR A 129 -6.93 -2.63 12.31
C THR A 129 -5.59 -3.09 12.91
N THR A 130 -5.63 -4.12 13.75
CA THR A 130 -4.42 -4.70 14.36
C THR A 130 -3.45 -5.21 13.28
N ILE A 131 -2.18 -4.87 13.44
CA ILE A 131 -1.11 -5.30 12.55
C ILE A 131 -0.43 -6.53 13.14
N PRO A 132 -0.29 -7.64 12.38
CA PRO A 132 0.41 -8.83 12.85
C PRO A 132 1.89 -8.57 13.14
N THR A 133 2.41 -9.11 14.25
CA THR A 133 3.84 -8.95 14.65
C THR A 133 4.82 -9.40 13.55
N ALA A 134 4.44 -10.39 12.74
CA ALA A 134 5.24 -10.83 11.61
C ALA A 134 5.53 -9.71 10.59
N THR A 135 4.66 -8.69 10.50
CA THR A 135 4.85 -7.54 9.60
C THR A 135 6.04 -6.68 10.04
N TYR A 136 6.21 -6.43 11.34
CA TYR A 136 7.34 -5.63 11.85
C TYR A 136 8.68 -6.36 11.64
N LYS A 137 8.70 -7.69 11.88
CA LYS A 137 9.85 -8.55 11.57
C LYS A 137 10.18 -8.53 10.07
N PHE A 138 9.15 -8.54 9.23
CA PHE A 138 9.31 -8.46 7.78
C PHE A 138 9.89 -7.12 7.33
N LEU A 139 9.43 -5.99 7.88
CA LEU A 139 10.00 -4.67 7.59
C LEU A 139 11.48 -4.62 7.96
N LYS A 140 11.85 -5.10 9.15
CA LYS A 140 13.27 -5.18 9.56
C LYS A 140 14.08 -6.07 8.63
N TRP A 141 13.55 -7.20 8.21
CA TRP A 141 14.24 -8.10 7.29
C TRP A 141 14.46 -7.50 5.90
N LEU A 142 13.54 -6.67 5.41
CA LEU A 142 13.72 -5.98 4.13
C LEU A 142 14.84 -4.94 4.19
N ASN A 143 15.04 -4.30 5.32
CA ASN A 143 16.10 -3.32 5.62
C ASN A 143 16.22 -2.23 4.54
N VAL A 144 15.14 -1.55 4.25
CA VAL A 144 15.06 -0.39 3.35
C VAL A 144 14.25 0.72 3.99
N ASP A 145 14.32 1.92 3.44
CA ASP A 145 13.48 3.05 3.88
C ASP A 145 12.00 2.68 3.91
N VAL A 146 11.33 3.02 5.01
CA VAL A 146 9.90 2.81 5.20
C VAL A 146 9.18 4.15 5.17
N TYR A 147 8.22 4.28 4.26
CA TYR A 147 7.31 5.42 4.17
C TYR A 147 5.91 5.03 4.62
N VAL A 148 5.20 5.96 5.24
CA VAL A 148 3.77 5.82 5.53
C VAL A 148 2.98 6.56 4.47
N ALA A 149 1.90 5.95 4.02
CA ALA A 149 0.87 6.61 3.24
C ALA A 149 -0.45 6.58 4.03
N LYS A 150 -0.74 7.65 4.75
CA LYS A 150 -1.98 7.78 5.52
C LYS A 150 -3.07 8.35 4.63
N THR A 151 -4.08 7.53 4.34
CA THR A 151 -5.27 7.92 3.57
C THR A 151 -6.42 8.19 4.54
N ARG A 152 -7.18 9.27 4.29
CA ARG A 152 -8.37 9.66 5.06
C ARG A 152 -9.54 9.89 4.11
N GLY A 153 -10.76 9.58 4.57
CA GLY A 153 -12.01 9.81 3.85
C GLY A 153 -12.39 8.75 2.84
N THR A 154 -11.55 7.75 2.55
CA THR A 154 -11.91 6.65 1.63
C THR A 154 -12.91 5.69 2.27
N TYR A 155 -12.93 5.55 3.59
CA TYR A 155 -13.90 4.75 4.31
C TYR A 155 -15.35 5.14 3.97
N PHE A 156 -15.68 6.43 4.04
CA PHE A 156 -17.02 6.90 3.72
C PHE A 156 -17.35 6.91 2.22
N ALA A 157 -16.32 7.02 1.37
CA ALA A 157 -16.50 6.98 -0.08
C ALA A 157 -16.81 5.57 -0.58
N MET A 158 -16.26 4.55 0.07
CA MET A 158 -16.45 3.14 -0.31
C MET A 158 -16.28 2.20 0.88
N PRO A 159 -17.18 2.22 1.86
CA PRO A 159 -17.11 1.32 2.99
C PRO A 159 -17.28 -0.13 2.54
N LYS A 160 -16.62 -1.07 3.23
CA LYS A 160 -16.69 -2.50 2.94
C LYS A 160 -18.14 -3.04 3.01
N TRP A 161 -18.95 -2.50 3.91
CA TRP A 161 -20.36 -2.87 4.10
C TRP A 161 -21.32 -2.16 3.14
N GLY A 162 -20.87 -1.14 2.43
CA GLY A 162 -21.70 -0.32 1.54
C GLY A 162 -21.67 -0.81 0.10
N LYS A 163 -22.77 -0.55 -0.62
CA LYS A 163 -22.85 -0.77 -2.06
C LYS A 163 -22.63 0.54 -2.81
N GLY A 164 -21.76 0.49 -3.84
CA GLY A 164 -21.51 1.62 -4.75
C GLY A 164 -20.54 2.67 -4.21
N PHE A 165 -20.27 3.64 -5.08
CA PHE A 165 -19.38 4.76 -4.80
C PHE A 165 -20.16 5.94 -4.25
N ARG A 166 -19.59 6.58 -3.23
CA ARG A 166 -20.07 7.86 -2.72
C ARG A 166 -18.96 8.90 -2.99
N PRO A 167 -19.19 9.88 -3.87
CA PRO A 167 -18.22 10.93 -4.09
C PRO A 167 -17.89 11.64 -2.78
N GLY A 168 -16.60 11.74 -2.47
CA GLY A 168 -16.14 12.32 -1.21
C GLY A 168 -14.77 12.96 -1.36
N ARG A 169 -14.36 13.74 -0.35
CA ARG A 169 -13.00 14.25 -0.28
C ARG A 169 -12.10 13.22 0.38
N THR A 170 -10.98 12.92 -0.26
CA THR A 170 -9.94 12.10 0.34
C THR A 170 -8.67 12.91 0.51
N TYR A 171 -7.96 12.64 1.59
CA TYR A 171 -6.68 13.27 1.89
C TYR A 171 -5.61 12.19 1.95
N LEU A 172 -4.44 12.51 1.45
CA LEU A 172 -3.32 11.59 1.41
C LEU A 172 -2.07 12.31 1.93
N ASP A 173 -1.49 11.76 2.97
CA ASP A 173 -0.25 12.23 3.59
C ASP A 173 0.81 11.14 3.47
N VAL A 174 1.91 11.42 2.78
CA VAL A 174 2.99 10.44 2.55
C VAL A 174 4.32 11.00 3.02
N TYR A 175 4.94 10.33 3.98
CA TYR A 175 6.17 10.76 4.61
C TYR A 175 7.08 9.58 4.99
N LYS A 176 8.38 9.85 5.15
CA LYS A 176 9.33 8.86 5.64
C LYS A 176 9.08 8.62 7.12
N LEU A 177 8.88 7.35 7.47
CA LEU A 177 8.70 6.91 8.86
C LEU A 177 10.02 6.51 9.51
N MET A 178 10.80 5.72 8.79
CA MET A 178 12.09 5.18 9.25
C MET A 178 13.05 5.10 8.07
N SER A 179 14.32 5.45 8.27
CA SER A 179 15.37 5.11 7.31
C SER A 179 15.82 3.66 7.48
N ALA A 180 16.53 3.11 6.52
CA ALA A 180 17.11 1.77 6.61
C ALA A 180 18.08 1.66 7.81
N GLU A 181 18.87 2.72 8.06
CA GLU A 181 19.82 2.79 9.17
C GLU A 181 19.12 2.80 10.54
N GLU A 182 18.06 3.61 10.68
CA GLU A 182 17.23 3.63 11.90
C GLU A 182 16.59 2.26 12.12
N LEU A 183 15.97 1.70 11.06
CA LEU A 183 15.30 0.40 11.12
C LEU A 183 16.22 -0.74 11.54
N ALA A 184 17.48 -0.72 11.11
CA ALA A 184 18.48 -1.71 11.49
C ALA A 184 18.77 -1.70 13.00
N GLN A 185 18.77 -0.52 13.64
CA GLN A 185 19.09 -0.33 15.06
C GLN A 185 17.90 -0.54 15.99
N MET A 186 16.68 -0.29 15.51
CA MET A 186 15.46 -0.41 16.32
C MET A 186 15.17 -1.85 16.73
N SER A 187 14.62 -2.06 17.94
CA SER A 187 13.98 -3.31 18.34
C SER A 187 12.68 -3.55 17.57
N ILE A 188 12.14 -4.76 17.65
CA ILE A 188 10.83 -5.06 17.05
C ILE A 188 9.72 -4.23 17.69
N ASP A 189 9.78 -4.02 19.01
CA ASP A 189 8.77 -3.27 19.78
C ASP A 189 8.78 -1.78 19.39
N GLU A 190 9.95 -1.18 19.18
CA GLU A 190 10.07 0.20 18.69
C GLU A 190 9.54 0.35 17.26
N VAL A 191 9.79 -0.64 16.36
CA VAL A 191 9.23 -0.65 15.01
C VAL A 191 7.70 -0.79 15.07
N GLN A 192 7.20 -1.62 15.98
CA GLN A 192 5.76 -1.78 16.22
C GLN A 192 5.15 -0.47 16.67
N GLU A 193 5.64 0.13 17.75
CA GLU A 193 5.11 1.37 18.31
C GLU A 193 5.06 2.48 17.25
N LYS A 194 6.16 2.71 16.54
CA LYS A 194 6.25 3.72 15.49
C LYS A 194 5.26 3.45 14.33
N THR A 195 5.14 2.20 13.91
CA THR A 195 4.26 1.80 12.81
C THR A 195 2.79 1.94 13.19
N ASP A 196 2.42 1.44 14.38
CA ASP A 196 1.04 1.48 14.87
C ASP A 196 0.59 2.93 15.08
N ALA A 197 1.42 3.77 15.70
CA ALA A 197 1.13 5.19 15.86
C ALA A 197 0.94 5.92 14.53
N ALA A 198 1.78 5.63 13.52
CA ALA A 198 1.70 6.27 12.22
C ALA A 198 0.46 5.86 11.41
N LEU A 199 0.03 4.59 11.53
CA LEU A 199 -1.13 4.05 10.84
C LEU A 199 -2.43 4.13 11.64
N ALA A 200 -2.37 4.55 12.91
CA ALA A 200 -3.56 4.78 13.72
C ALA A 200 -4.51 5.77 13.05
N TYR A 201 -5.78 5.43 12.97
CA TYR A 201 -6.81 6.32 12.47
C TYR A 201 -8.18 6.00 13.09
N ASP A 202 -9.04 7.02 13.06
CA ASP A 202 -10.45 6.94 13.43
C ASP A 202 -11.22 7.74 12.36
N ALA A 203 -11.94 7.03 11.50
CA ALA A 203 -12.65 7.64 10.36
C ALA A 203 -13.72 8.66 10.78
N TYR A 204 -14.19 8.59 12.02
CA TYR A 204 -15.23 9.47 12.55
C TYR A 204 -14.68 10.75 13.18
N ARG A 205 -13.36 10.82 13.41
CA ARG A 205 -12.67 11.96 14.04
C ARG A 205 -11.69 12.68 13.10
N GLU A 206 -11.46 12.15 11.90
CA GLU A 206 -10.48 12.70 10.93
C GLU A 206 -11.11 13.58 9.81
#